data_ee7b9b111c77b4f0cb4f480f89a694b1
#
_entry.id   ee7b9b111c77b4f0cb4f480f89a694b1
#
_cell.length_a   1.000
_cell.length_b   1.000
_cell.length_c   1.000
_cell.angle_alpha   90.00
_cell.angle_beta   90.00
_cell.angle_gamma   90.00
#
_symmetry.space_group_name_H-M   'P 1'
#
loop_
_entity.id
_entity.type
_entity.pdbx_description
1 polymer ?
#
loop_
_entity_poly.entity_id
_entity_poly.type
_entity_poly.pdbx_seq_one_letter_code
_entity_poly.pdbx_strand_id
1 'polypeptide(L)'
;MDSLLKWAILNGATANEDAPATTQPREPPKKLDPAVIDAILGRPASEQMTECMDAVEHADTPLDAKEIALDDLEMLVENIDNACNLGPLNMWPRLIARYTDPEPAIRSGALWVSGTAVQHNPKAQQAFTAKQGLQAALSVVAADPVVSVRTKAIYCVSSFIRGNVHGLTEFIANNGLSTLMLVLEEQAKSETEAATALRQKSFFLLRSLIEEALDTETPEDLRPGMYLPNAVAELGFVDTTAAVLGKILEENDPDAASVVFEQIVGFLVALGATDSGKKAISDCKPLAGFLAQAKSRFDQDTSELDKIMS
;
A
#
# COMPACT_ATOMS: atom_id res chain seq x y z
N MET A 1 -1.52 -24.34 -30.96
CA MET A 1 -0.10 -23.95 -30.76
C MET A 1 0.73 -24.03 -32.03
N ASP A 2 0.48 -24.98 -32.95
CA ASP A 2 1.29 -25.14 -34.17
C ASP A 2 1.24 -23.99 -35.21
N SER A 3 0.14 -23.24 -35.26
CA SER A 3 -0.01 -22.12 -36.22
C SER A 3 0.79 -20.88 -35.82
N LEU A 4 0.89 -20.58 -34.52
CA LEU A 4 1.68 -19.48 -33.98
C LEU A 4 3.18 -19.73 -34.11
N LEU A 5 3.61 -20.96 -33.84
CA LEU A 5 5.01 -21.36 -34.01
C LEU A 5 5.43 -21.29 -35.47
N LYS A 6 4.59 -21.76 -36.42
CA LYS A 6 4.84 -21.64 -37.83
C LYS A 6 4.90 -20.19 -38.31
N TRP A 7 4.02 -19.33 -37.78
CA TRP A 7 4.03 -17.89 -38.08
C TRP A 7 5.32 -17.22 -37.56
N ALA A 8 5.73 -17.49 -36.31
CA ALA A 8 6.96 -16.96 -35.73
C ALA A 8 8.21 -17.42 -36.47
N ILE A 9 8.28 -18.67 -36.90
CA ILE A 9 9.39 -19.20 -37.69
C ILE A 9 9.44 -18.56 -39.09
N LEU A 10 8.28 -18.37 -39.76
CA LEU A 10 8.20 -17.75 -41.07
C LEU A 10 8.54 -16.25 -41.06
N ASN A 11 8.32 -15.54 -39.95
CA ASN A 11 8.59 -14.12 -39.85
C ASN A 11 9.84 -13.77 -39.03
N GLY A 12 10.37 -14.71 -38.24
CA GLY A 12 11.60 -14.56 -37.43
C GLY A 12 12.90 -14.95 -38.18
N ALA A 13 12.82 -15.56 -39.33
CA ALA A 13 13.99 -16.09 -40.04
C ALA A 13 14.76 -15.06 -40.91
N THR A 14 14.68 -13.77 -40.64
CA THR A 14 15.34 -12.72 -41.44
C THR A 14 16.36 -11.89 -40.65
N ALA A 15 17.04 -12.49 -39.68
CA ALA A 15 18.22 -11.88 -39.05
C ALA A 15 19.48 -12.70 -39.37
N ASN A 16 19.83 -12.83 -40.63
CA ASN A 16 21.17 -13.22 -41.07
C ASN A 16 21.75 -12.08 -41.91
N GLU A 17 22.74 -11.40 -41.39
CA GLU A 17 23.40 -10.21 -41.98
C GLU A 17 24.32 -10.52 -43.17
N ASP A 18 24.39 -11.75 -43.70
CA ASP A 18 25.33 -12.13 -44.73
C ASP A 18 24.69 -12.75 -46.01
N ALA A 19 23.51 -12.31 -46.45
CA ALA A 19 22.95 -12.72 -47.71
C ALA A 19 22.94 -11.56 -48.76
N PRO A 20 23.41 -11.79 -50.00
CA PRO A 20 23.44 -10.73 -51.02
C PRO A 20 22.04 -10.24 -51.37
N ALA A 21 21.89 -8.92 -51.50
CA ALA A 21 20.64 -8.23 -51.75
C ALA A 21 19.98 -8.71 -53.07
N THR A 22 19.04 -9.62 -52.99
CA THR A 22 18.10 -9.91 -54.07
C THR A 22 16.96 -8.93 -54.00
N THR A 23 16.89 -8.03 -54.99
CA THR A 23 15.84 -7.07 -55.23
C THR A 23 14.54 -7.74 -55.71
N GLN A 24 13.87 -8.48 -54.84
CA GLN A 24 12.46 -8.82 -55.03
C GLN A 24 11.61 -7.88 -54.16
N PRO A 25 10.52 -7.29 -54.73
CA PRO A 25 9.62 -6.47 -53.92
C PRO A 25 9.08 -7.32 -52.75
N ARG A 26 9.34 -6.92 -51.50
CA ARG A 26 8.70 -7.55 -50.34
C ARG A 26 7.19 -7.37 -50.49
N GLU A 27 6.45 -8.47 -50.51
CA GLU A 27 4.99 -8.40 -50.36
C GLU A 27 4.66 -7.59 -49.09
N PRO A 28 3.70 -6.67 -49.16
CA PRO A 28 3.26 -5.95 -47.95
C PRO A 28 2.87 -6.98 -46.88
N PRO A 29 3.18 -6.73 -45.62
CA PRO A 29 2.85 -7.67 -44.54
C PRO A 29 1.36 -7.99 -44.60
N LYS A 30 1.01 -9.27 -44.68
CA LYS A 30 -0.39 -9.71 -44.69
C LYS A 30 -1.04 -9.11 -43.43
N LYS A 31 -2.10 -8.33 -43.67
CA LYS A 31 -2.92 -7.82 -42.55
C LYS A 31 -3.34 -9.01 -41.70
N LEU A 32 -2.95 -9.02 -40.43
CA LEU A 32 -3.42 -10.02 -39.50
C LEU A 32 -4.94 -9.94 -39.41
N ASP A 33 -5.59 -11.10 -39.47
CA ASP A 33 -7.04 -11.18 -39.27
C ASP A 33 -7.37 -10.62 -37.86
N PRO A 34 -8.27 -9.63 -37.74
CA PRO A 34 -8.69 -9.12 -36.45
C PRO A 34 -9.07 -10.22 -35.45
N ALA A 35 -9.73 -11.28 -35.92
CA ALA A 35 -10.09 -12.42 -35.07
C ALA A 35 -8.86 -13.16 -34.47
N VAL A 36 -7.73 -13.17 -35.17
CA VAL A 36 -6.48 -13.74 -34.69
C VAL A 36 -5.82 -12.80 -33.65
N ILE A 37 -5.91 -11.50 -33.88
CA ILE A 37 -5.43 -10.49 -32.91
C ILE A 37 -6.24 -10.59 -31.62
N ASP A 38 -7.56 -10.62 -31.71
CA ASP A 38 -8.46 -10.76 -30.55
C ASP A 38 -8.22 -12.07 -29.79
N ALA A 39 -7.96 -13.17 -30.51
CA ALA A 39 -7.63 -14.45 -29.90
C ALA A 39 -6.26 -14.47 -29.18
N ILE A 40 -5.31 -13.62 -29.62
CA ILE A 40 -3.99 -13.47 -28.99
C ILE A 40 -4.02 -12.52 -27.81
N LEU A 41 -4.71 -11.38 -27.95
CA LEU A 41 -4.77 -10.33 -26.93
C LEU A 41 -5.76 -10.66 -25.81
N GLY A 42 -6.72 -11.54 -26.07
CA GLY A 42 -7.83 -11.82 -25.16
C GLY A 42 -8.84 -10.66 -25.10
N ARG A 43 -9.73 -10.73 -24.14
CA ARG A 43 -10.76 -9.70 -23.94
C ARG A 43 -10.11 -8.41 -23.41
N PRO A 44 -10.57 -7.22 -23.85
CA PRO A 44 -10.06 -5.95 -23.33
C PRO A 44 -10.16 -5.89 -21.79
N ALA A 45 -9.05 -5.50 -21.12
CA ALA A 45 -9.04 -5.37 -19.68
C ALA A 45 -10.11 -4.37 -19.17
N SER A 46 -10.39 -3.31 -19.92
CA SER A 46 -11.43 -2.32 -19.59
C SER A 46 -12.83 -2.92 -19.52
N GLU A 47 -13.15 -3.91 -20.37
CA GLU A 47 -14.41 -4.64 -20.30
C GLU A 47 -14.46 -5.54 -19.08
N GLN A 48 -13.39 -6.30 -18.82
CA GLN A 48 -13.29 -7.17 -17.65
C GLN A 48 -13.40 -6.36 -16.35
N MET A 49 -12.70 -5.23 -16.24
CA MET A 49 -12.80 -4.33 -15.09
C MET A 49 -14.24 -3.84 -14.86
N THR A 50 -14.95 -3.50 -15.96
CA THR A 50 -16.34 -3.05 -15.88
C THR A 50 -17.25 -4.17 -15.38
N GLU A 51 -17.10 -5.38 -15.91
CA GLU A 51 -17.85 -6.56 -15.49
C GLU A 51 -17.62 -6.91 -14.01
N CYS A 52 -16.35 -6.85 -13.55
CA CYS A 52 -16.04 -7.06 -12.14
C CYS A 52 -16.80 -6.06 -11.26
N MET A 53 -16.76 -4.77 -11.61
CA MET A 53 -17.43 -3.74 -10.83
C MET A 53 -18.95 -3.86 -10.89
N ASP A 54 -19.52 -4.23 -12.05
CA ASP A 54 -20.94 -4.48 -12.21
C ASP A 54 -21.40 -5.69 -11.37
N ALA A 55 -20.60 -6.76 -11.31
CA ALA A 55 -20.86 -7.91 -10.45
C ALA A 55 -20.88 -7.55 -8.96
N VAL A 56 -19.95 -6.69 -8.52
CA VAL A 56 -19.90 -6.20 -7.12
C VAL A 56 -21.16 -5.40 -6.77
N GLU A 57 -21.67 -4.61 -7.69
CA GLU A 57 -22.83 -3.72 -7.44
C GLU A 57 -24.16 -4.40 -7.63
N HIS A 58 -24.22 -5.50 -8.39
CA HIS A 58 -25.49 -6.18 -8.65
C HIS A 58 -26.04 -6.82 -7.37
N ALA A 59 -27.31 -6.54 -7.06
CA ALA A 59 -27.94 -6.94 -5.81
C ALA A 59 -28.02 -8.47 -5.63
N ASP A 60 -28.27 -9.20 -6.72
CA ASP A 60 -28.47 -10.65 -6.69
C ASP A 60 -27.15 -11.44 -6.79
N THR A 61 -26.00 -10.78 -6.95
CA THR A 61 -24.70 -11.46 -6.96
C THR A 61 -24.39 -11.96 -5.55
N PRO A 62 -24.11 -13.25 -5.36
CA PRO A 62 -23.71 -13.80 -4.07
C PRO A 62 -22.42 -13.14 -3.55
N LEU A 63 -22.25 -13.10 -2.22
CA LEU A 63 -21.10 -12.43 -1.59
C LEU A 63 -19.75 -12.98 -2.07
N ASP A 64 -19.61 -14.31 -2.11
CA ASP A 64 -18.40 -14.98 -2.60
C ASP A 64 -18.05 -14.61 -4.05
N ALA A 65 -19.05 -14.47 -4.91
CA ALA A 65 -18.84 -14.01 -6.28
C ALA A 65 -18.42 -12.53 -6.37
N LYS A 66 -18.93 -11.69 -5.45
CA LYS A 66 -18.48 -10.29 -5.32
C LYS A 66 -17.02 -10.19 -4.84
N GLU A 67 -16.64 -11.04 -3.88
CA GLU A 67 -15.26 -11.13 -3.40
C GLU A 67 -14.32 -11.53 -4.53
N ILE A 68 -14.66 -12.59 -5.28
CA ILE A 68 -13.88 -13.00 -6.47
C ILE A 68 -13.78 -11.86 -7.49
N ALA A 69 -14.86 -11.14 -7.74
CA ALA A 69 -14.84 -10.01 -8.69
C ALA A 69 -13.93 -8.86 -8.22
N LEU A 70 -13.82 -8.62 -6.92
CA LEU A 70 -12.86 -7.64 -6.38
C LEU A 70 -11.42 -8.14 -6.46
N ASP A 71 -11.17 -9.44 -6.24
CA ASP A 71 -9.85 -10.05 -6.40
C ASP A 71 -9.41 -10.00 -7.88
N ASP A 72 -10.30 -10.34 -8.81
CA ASP A 72 -10.03 -10.23 -10.25
C ASP A 72 -9.75 -8.79 -10.66
N LEU A 73 -10.48 -7.82 -10.13
CA LEU A 73 -10.26 -6.40 -10.38
C LEU A 73 -8.91 -5.93 -9.82
N GLU A 74 -8.52 -6.42 -8.65
CA GLU A 74 -7.21 -6.12 -8.05
C GLU A 74 -6.09 -6.65 -8.93
N MET A 75 -6.15 -7.89 -9.39
CA MET A 75 -5.19 -8.46 -10.32
C MET A 75 -5.09 -7.66 -11.63
N LEU A 76 -6.22 -7.17 -12.15
CA LEU A 76 -6.23 -6.33 -13.36
C LEU A 76 -5.53 -4.99 -13.14
N VAL A 77 -5.73 -4.33 -11.99
CA VAL A 77 -5.13 -3.01 -11.70
C VAL A 77 -3.67 -3.09 -11.22
N GLU A 78 -3.09 -4.28 -11.00
CA GLU A 78 -1.64 -4.44 -10.87
C GLU A 78 -0.90 -3.93 -12.13
N ASN A 79 -1.55 -4.00 -13.28
CA ASN A 79 -1.04 -3.36 -14.48
C ASN A 79 -1.30 -1.85 -14.43
N ILE A 80 -0.24 -1.04 -14.55
CA ILE A 80 -0.27 0.42 -14.44
C ILE A 80 -1.25 1.06 -15.44
N ASP A 81 -1.32 0.55 -16.66
CA ASP A 81 -2.21 1.10 -17.68
C ASP A 81 -3.68 0.82 -17.35
N ASN A 82 -3.98 -0.35 -16.80
CA ASN A 82 -5.31 -0.68 -16.33
C ASN A 82 -5.71 0.19 -15.13
N ALA A 83 -4.81 0.38 -14.16
CA ALA A 83 -5.05 1.29 -13.04
C ALA A 83 -5.35 2.72 -13.52
N CYS A 84 -4.66 3.20 -14.56
CA CYS A 84 -4.97 4.49 -15.18
C CYS A 84 -6.38 4.54 -15.81
N ASN A 85 -6.93 3.41 -16.23
CA ASN A 85 -8.27 3.34 -16.83
C ASN A 85 -9.41 3.47 -15.80
N LEU A 86 -9.15 3.34 -14.50
CA LEU A 86 -10.16 3.57 -13.44
C LEU A 86 -10.77 4.99 -13.52
N GLY A 87 -9.98 5.99 -13.92
CA GLY A 87 -10.48 7.36 -14.14
C GLY A 87 -11.46 7.46 -15.32
N PRO A 88 -11.01 7.19 -16.57
CA PRO A 88 -11.85 7.22 -17.76
C PRO A 88 -13.10 6.34 -17.67
N LEU A 89 -13.01 5.17 -17.04
CA LEU A 89 -14.15 4.27 -16.82
C LEU A 89 -15.08 4.71 -15.68
N ASN A 90 -14.81 5.87 -15.06
CA ASN A 90 -15.56 6.39 -13.91
C ASN A 90 -15.71 5.37 -12.76
N MET A 91 -14.67 4.56 -12.52
CA MET A 91 -14.71 3.52 -11.49
C MET A 91 -14.36 4.03 -10.09
N TRP A 92 -13.58 5.11 -9.96
CA TRP A 92 -13.21 5.65 -8.65
C TRP A 92 -14.41 5.94 -7.74
N PRO A 93 -15.48 6.64 -8.19
CA PRO A 93 -16.65 6.86 -7.34
C PRO A 93 -17.34 5.55 -6.94
N ARG A 94 -17.36 4.55 -7.82
CA ARG A 94 -17.96 3.23 -7.57
C ARG A 94 -17.19 2.47 -6.49
N LEU A 95 -15.85 2.41 -6.59
CA LEU A 95 -14.96 1.78 -5.60
C LEU A 95 -15.06 2.49 -4.24
N ILE A 96 -14.95 3.83 -4.22
CA ILE A 96 -15.00 4.61 -2.98
C ILE A 96 -16.35 4.44 -2.28
N ALA A 97 -17.45 4.33 -3.03
CA ALA A 97 -18.76 4.04 -2.44
C ALA A 97 -18.81 2.67 -1.71
N ARG A 98 -17.96 1.70 -2.09
CA ARG A 98 -17.87 0.40 -1.42
C ARG A 98 -17.12 0.44 -0.08
N TYR A 99 -16.42 1.52 0.25
CA TYR A 99 -15.76 1.66 1.56
C TYR A 99 -16.75 1.71 2.75
N THR A 100 -18.02 1.96 2.47
CA THR A 100 -19.10 1.95 3.45
C THR A 100 -20.12 0.83 3.21
N ASP A 101 -19.76 -0.18 2.41
CA ASP A 101 -20.62 -1.34 2.16
C ASP A 101 -20.93 -2.06 3.48
N PRO A 102 -22.15 -2.60 3.68
CA PRO A 102 -22.49 -3.37 4.88
C PRO A 102 -21.56 -4.57 5.09
N GLU A 103 -21.08 -5.21 4.01
CA GLU A 103 -20.23 -6.38 4.07
C GLU A 103 -18.75 -6.01 4.26
N PRO A 104 -18.08 -6.45 5.35
CA PRO A 104 -16.66 -6.13 5.59
C PRO A 104 -15.71 -6.61 4.48
N ALA A 105 -16.03 -7.74 3.85
CA ALA A 105 -15.24 -8.29 2.75
C ALA A 105 -15.23 -7.33 1.55
N ILE A 106 -16.38 -6.75 1.21
CA ILE A 106 -16.51 -5.78 0.12
C ILE A 106 -15.75 -4.48 0.45
N ARG A 107 -15.85 -3.98 1.70
CA ARG A 107 -15.06 -2.81 2.13
C ARG A 107 -13.56 -3.06 2.00
N SER A 108 -13.10 -4.23 2.47
CA SER A 108 -11.69 -4.64 2.39
C SER A 108 -11.20 -4.78 0.95
N GLY A 109 -11.95 -5.45 0.09
CA GLY A 109 -11.60 -5.66 -1.32
C GLY A 109 -11.51 -4.34 -2.07
N ALA A 110 -12.48 -3.44 -1.91
CA ALA A 110 -12.47 -2.13 -2.57
C ALA A 110 -11.28 -1.25 -2.12
N LEU A 111 -10.90 -1.29 -0.84
CA LEU A 111 -9.71 -0.63 -0.33
C LEU A 111 -8.42 -1.25 -0.87
N TRP A 112 -8.41 -2.57 -1.02
CA TRP A 112 -7.27 -3.27 -1.59
C TRP A 112 -7.05 -2.91 -3.06
N VAL A 113 -8.09 -3.03 -3.90
CA VAL A 113 -8.06 -2.58 -5.31
C VAL A 113 -7.56 -1.15 -5.43
N SER A 114 -8.08 -0.24 -4.59
CA SER A 114 -7.69 1.17 -4.63
C SER A 114 -6.23 1.37 -4.25
N GLY A 115 -5.74 0.67 -3.22
CA GLY A 115 -4.35 0.75 -2.78
C GLY A 115 -3.38 0.25 -3.85
N THR A 116 -3.67 -0.89 -4.48
CA THR A 116 -2.88 -1.43 -5.59
C THR A 116 -2.85 -0.46 -6.78
N ALA A 117 -4.00 0.10 -7.15
CA ALA A 117 -4.09 1.01 -8.29
C ALA A 117 -3.31 2.33 -8.13
N VAL A 118 -3.22 2.88 -6.90
CA VAL A 118 -2.52 4.16 -6.66
C VAL A 118 -1.03 3.98 -6.39
N GLN A 119 -0.55 2.75 -6.16
CA GLN A 119 0.84 2.49 -5.81
C GLN A 119 1.78 2.89 -6.95
N HIS A 120 2.65 3.87 -6.71
CA HIS A 120 3.63 4.38 -7.69
C HIS A 120 3.00 4.78 -9.05
N ASN A 121 1.72 5.18 -9.05
CA ASN A 121 0.99 5.56 -10.27
C ASN A 121 0.45 7.00 -10.15
N PRO A 122 1.22 8.03 -10.58
CA PRO A 122 0.81 9.44 -10.43
C PRO A 122 -0.53 9.78 -11.08
N LYS A 123 -0.87 9.11 -12.20
CA LYS A 123 -2.14 9.36 -12.90
C LYS A 123 -3.35 8.81 -12.13
N ALA A 124 -3.20 7.61 -11.57
CA ALA A 124 -4.21 7.03 -10.69
C ALA A 124 -4.33 7.83 -9.38
N GLN A 125 -3.20 8.27 -8.79
CA GLN A 125 -3.16 9.13 -7.60
C GLN A 125 -3.92 10.43 -7.81
N GLN A 126 -3.68 11.12 -8.92
CA GLN A 126 -4.40 12.36 -9.26
C GLN A 126 -5.91 12.12 -9.38
N ALA A 127 -6.33 11.03 -10.03
CA ALA A 127 -7.73 10.69 -10.19
C ALA A 127 -8.38 10.32 -8.84
N PHE A 128 -7.67 9.64 -7.96
CA PHE A 128 -8.10 9.28 -6.60
C PHE A 128 -8.28 10.53 -5.72
N THR A 129 -7.32 11.46 -5.72
CA THR A 129 -7.42 12.78 -5.05
C THR A 129 -8.66 13.55 -5.54
N ALA A 130 -8.87 13.62 -6.85
CA ALA A 130 -10.04 14.33 -7.43
C ALA A 130 -11.40 13.77 -6.96
N LYS A 131 -11.43 12.57 -6.42
CA LYS A 131 -12.62 11.92 -5.86
C LYS A 131 -12.61 11.82 -4.33
N GLN A 132 -11.71 12.55 -3.66
CA GLN A 132 -11.56 12.54 -2.19
C GLN A 132 -11.30 11.14 -1.61
N GLY A 133 -10.60 10.30 -2.38
CA GLY A 133 -10.36 8.90 -2.03
C GLY A 133 -9.54 8.75 -0.75
N LEU A 134 -8.52 9.60 -0.54
CA LEU A 134 -7.74 9.59 0.69
C LEU A 134 -8.60 9.91 1.93
N GLN A 135 -9.46 10.93 1.84
CA GLN A 135 -10.33 11.30 2.96
C GLN A 135 -11.31 10.16 3.31
N ALA A 136 -11.87 9.51 2.29
CA ALA A 136 -12.74 8.35 2.49
C ALA A 136 -11.98 7.18 3.16
N ALA A 137 -10.76 6.87 2.69
CA ALA A 137 -9.93 5.81 3.28
C ALA A 137 -9.53 6.13 4.74
N LEU A 138 -9.16 7.39 5.05
CA LEU A 138 -8.86 7.83 6.42
C LEU A 138 -10.06 7.71 7.35
N SER A 139 -11.28 7.94 6.87
CA SER A 139 -12.50 7.74 7.65
C SER A 139 -12.69 6.27 8.04
N VAL A 140 -12.33 5.34 7.13
CA VAL A 140 -12.36 3.89 7.43
C VAL A 140 -11.25 3.52 8.43
N VAL A 141 -10.04 4.06 8.27
CA VAL A 141 -8.94 3.86 9.24
C VAL A 141 -9.39 4.27 10.65
N ALA A 142 -10.07 5.41 10.76
CA ALA A 142 -10.49 5.97 12.04
C ALA A 142 -11.63 5.19 12.72
N ALA A 143 -12.61 4.70 11.94
CA ALA A 143 -13.91 4.36 12.52
C ALA A 143 -14.50 3.02 12.08
N ASP A 144 -13.89 2.25 11.18
CA ASP A 144 -14.46 0.94 10.81
C ASP A 144 -14.44 -0.01 12.02
N PRO A 145 -15.56 -0.68 12.33
CA PRO A 145 -15.64 -1.58 13.47
C PRO A 145 -14.81 -2.86 13.29
N VAL A 146 -14.41 -3.18 12.05
CA VAL A 146 -13.68 -4.40 11.71
C VAL A 146 -12.21 -4.08 11.50
N VAL A 147 -11.35 -4.59 12.39
CA VAL A 147 -9.91 -4.29 12.39
C VAL A 147 -9.21 -4.69 11.10
N SER A 148 -9.60 -5.80 10.46
CA SER A 148 -9.04 -6.21 9.17
C SER A 148 -9.36 -5.23 8.04
N VAL A 149 -10.54 -4.60 8.05
CA VAL A 149 -10.91 -3.52 7.11
C VAL A 149 -10.03 -2.29 7.34
N ARG A 150 -9.84 -1.87 8.60
CA ARG A 150 -8.92 -0.77 8.96
C ARG A 150 -7.48 -1.05 8.50
N THR A 151 -7.06 -2.32 8.58
CA THR A 151 -5.74 -2.75 8.09
C THR A 151 -5.60 -2.59 6.59
N LYS A 152 -6.64 -2.92 5.82
CA LYS A 152 -6.67 -2.67 4.36
C LYS A 152 -6.76 -1.17 4.03
N ALA A 153 -7.46 -0.39 4.85
CA ALA A 153 -7.50 1.07 4.70
C ALA A 153 -6.12 1.71 4.93
N ILE A 154 -5.34 1.27 5.93
CA ILE A 154 -3.94 1.71 6.12
C ILE A 154 -3.07 1.31 4.92
N TYR A 155 -3.27 0.12 4.35
CA TYR A 155 -2.57 -0.27 3.12
C TYR A 155 -2.88 0.71 1.97
N CYS A 156 -4.16 1.04 1.74
CA CYS A 156 -4.58 2.00 0.72
C CYS A 156 -3.95 3.38 0.95
N VAL A 157 -4.01 3.91 2.17
CA VAL A 157 -3.41 5.20 2.55
C VAL A 157 -1.89 5.15 2.33
N SER A 158 -1.21 4.11 2.81
CA SER A 158 0.24 3.93 2.65
C SER A 158 0.66 3.90 1.19
N SER A 159 -0.05 3.12 0.35
CA SER A 159 0.21 3.02 -1.09
C SER A 159 0.03 4.35 -1.81
N PHE A 160 -0.90 5.19 -1.34
CA PHE A 160 -1.16 6.51 -1.93
C PHE A 160 -0.12 7.56 -1.55
N ILE A 161 0.33 7.59 -0.28
CA ILE A 161 1.17 8.70 0.22
C ILE A 161 2.67 8.46 0.06
N ARG A 162 3.13 7.22 0.02
CA ARG A 162 4.55 6.89 -0.13
C ARG A 162 5.06 7.24 -1.52
N GLY A 163 6.18 7.98 -1.58
CA GLY A 163 6.72 8.50 -2.84
C GLY A 163 5.80 9.51 -3.55
N ASN A 164 4.82 10.09 -2.84
CA ASN A 164 3.86 11.06 -3.35
C ASN A 164 3.75 12.26 -2.41
N VAL A 165 4.60 13.26 -2.60
CA VAL A 165 4.66 14.48 -1.76
C VAL A 165 3.31 15.21 -1.69
N HIS A 166 2.58 15.26 -2.82
CA HIS A 166 1.25 15.87 -2.85
C HIS A 166 0.25 15.08 -1.99
N GLY A 167 0.25 13.76 -2.13
CA GLY A 167 -0.58 12.86 -1.32
C GLY A 167 -0.24 12.94 0.17
N LEU A 168 1.05 13.04 0.51
CA LEU A 168 1.48 13.23 1.90
C LEU A 168 1.01 14.58 2.46
N THR A 169 1.09 15.66 1.66
CA THR A 169 0.57 16.97 2.05
C THR A 169 -0.93 16.91 2.32
N GLU A 170 -1.67 16.24 1.46
CA GLU A 170 -3.11 15.99 1.63
C GLU A 170 -3.39 15.15 2.90
N PHE A 171 -2.60 14.10 3.15
CA PHE A 171 -2.70 13.27 4.35
C PHE A 171 -2.55 14.09 5.63
N ILE A 172 -1.54 14.96 5.70
CA ILE A 172 -1.31 15.82 6.86
C ILE A 172 -2.45 16.82 7.02
N ALA A 173 -2.89 17.45 5.92
CA ALA A 173 -4.00 18.41 5.93
C ALA A 173 -5.33 17.78 6.40
N ASN A 174 -5.52 16.48 6.18
CA ASN A 174 -6.67 15.71 6.63
C ASN A 174 -6.45 15.02 8.00
N ASN A 175 -5.54 15.50 8.83
CA ASN A 175 -5.22 14.97 10.17
C ASN A 175 -4.76 13.50 10.16
N GLY A 176 -4.11 13.04 9.10
CA GLY A 176 -3.70 11.64 8.95
C GLY A 176 -2.78 11.14 10.06
N LEU A 177 -1.82 11.97 10.53
CA LEU A 177 -0.96 11.62 11.67
C LEU A 177 -1.78 11.45 12.95
N SER A 178 -2.72 12.35 13.24
CA SER A 178 -3.59 12.24 14.42
C SER A 178 -4.48 10.99 14.34
N THR A 179 -4.95 10.64 13.14
CA THR A 179 -5.71 9.40 12.90
C THR A 179 -4.86 8.17 13.20
N LEU A 180 -3.61 8.10 12.73
CA LEU A 180 -2.70 7.00 13.07
C LEU A 180 -2.39 6.93 14.56
N MET A 181 -2.24 8.07 15.22
CA MET A 181 -2.03 8.13 16.67
C MET A 181 -3.19 7.49 17.42
N LEU A 182 -4.43 7.92 17.14
CA LEU A 182 -5.63 7.37 17.77
C LEU A 182 -5.77 5.86 17.53
N VAL A 183 -5.43 5.38 16.33
CA VAL A 183 -5.40 3.94 16.02
C VAL A 183 -4.41 3.22 16.93
N LEU A 184 -3.18 3.71 17.08
CA LEU A 184 -2.17 3.07 17.91
C LEU A 184 -2.52 3.12 19.41
N GLU A 185 -3.10 4.21 19.90
CA GLU A 185 -3.60 4.34 21.27
C GLU A 185 -4.72 3.34 21.58
N GLU A 186 -5.62 3.12 20.62
CA GLU A 186 -6.66 2.09 20.73
C GLU A 186 -6.04 0.69 20.72
N GLN A 187 -5.10 0.43 19.81
CA GLN A 187 -4.45 -0.87 19.71
C GLN A 187 -3.53 -1.18 20.90
N ALA A 188 -3.02 -0.18 21.61
CA ALA A 188 -2.31 -0.38 22.87
C ALA A 188 -3.21 -1.00 23.98
N LYS A 189 -4.53 -1.02 23.79
CA LYS A 189 -5.53 -1.59 24.72
C LYS A 189 -6.18 -2.87 24.18
N SER A 190 -5.92 -3.24 22.92
CA SER A 190 -6.56 -4.39 22.27
C SER A 190 -5.81 -5.69 22.54
N GLU A 191 -6.55 -6.79 22.63
CA GLU A 191 -6.00 -8.16 22.85
C GLU A 191 -6.24 -9.09 21.67
N THR A 192 -6.70 -8.56 20.53
CA THR A 192 -7.06 -9.38 19.38
C THR A 192 -5.87 -9.63 18.45
N GLU A 193 -5.78 -10.83 17.88
CA GLU A 193 -4.79 -11.17 16.83
C GLU A 193 -4.87 -10.19 15.63
N ALA A 194 -6.07 -9.77 15.26
CA ALA A 194 -6.26 -8.77 14.21
C ALA A 194 -5.55 -7.43 14.51
N ALA A 195 -5.33 -7.09 15.78
CA ALA A 195 -4.60 -5.90 16.19
C ALA A 195 -3.12 -5.95 15.78
N THR A 196 -2.50 -7.12 15.72
CA THR A 196 -1.11 -7.32 15.31
C THR A 196 -0.84 -6.78 13.91
N ALA A 197 -1.65 -7.15 12.91
CA ALA A 197 -1.48 -6.68 11.55
C ALA A 197 -1.70 -5.16 11.43
N LEU A 198 -2.63 -4.60 12.20
CA LEU A 198 -2.89 -3.16 12.21
C LEU A 198 -1.73 -2.38 12.84
N ARG A 199 -1.18 -2.85 13.96
CA ARG A 199 0.02 -2.28 14.59
C ARG A 199 1.22 -2.33 13.65
N GLN A 200 1.49 -3.51 13.08
CA GLN A 200 2.58 -3.73 12.14
C GLN A 200 2.53 -2.74 10.97
N LYS A 201 1.39 -2.63 10.32
CA LYS A 201 1.23 -1.72 9.16
C LYS A 201 1.30 -0.24 9.56
N SER A 202 0.82 0.12 10.74
CA SER A 202 0.91 1.50 11.25
C SER A 202 2.35 1.91 11.54
N PHE A 203 3.14 1.07 12.23
CA PHE A 203 4.56 1.35 12.46
C PHE A 203 5.39 1.30 11.19
N PHE A 204 5.12 0.35 10.28
CA PHE A 204 5.74 0.31 8.96
C PHE A 204 5.51 1.62 8.19
N LEU A 205 4.27 2.14 8.19
CA LEU A 205 3.96 3.40 7.52
C LEU A 205 4.73 4.57 8.15
N LEU A 206 4.70 4.71 9.47
CA LEU A 206 5.43 5.76 10.19
C LEU A 206 6.93 5.71 9.92
N ARG A 207 7.52 4.52 10.01
CA ARG A 207 8.93 4.28 9.67
C ARG A 207 9.23 4.72 8.25
N SER A 208 8.48 4.23 7.27
CA SER A 208 8.71 4.54 5.85
C SER A 208 8.62 6.03 5.55
N LEU A 209 7.67 6.74 6.15
CA LEU A 209 7.53 8.19 5.97
C LEU A 209 8.71 8.98 6.54
N ILE A 210 9.26 8.52 7.68
CA ILE A 210 10.43 9.16 8.27
C ILE A 210 11.67 8.86 7.43
N GLU A 211 11.87 7.62 7.00
CA GLU A 211 12.97 7.23 6.12
C GLU A 211 12.95 8.03 4.81
N GLU A 212 11.78 8.19 4.17
CA GLU A 212 11.62 9.03 2.98
C GLU A 212 11.95 10.50 3.25
N ALA A 213 11.61 11.03 4.44
CA ALA A 213 11.94 12.40 4.82
C ALA A 213 13.45 12.62 5.03
N LEU A 214 14.16 11.58 5.46
CA LEU A 214 15.59 11.60 5.73
C LEU A 214 16.45 11.22 4.52
N ASP A 215 15.85 10.68 3.45
CA ASP A 215 16.57 10.26 2.25
C ASP A 215 17.17 11.48 1.53
N THR A 216 18.50 11.58 1.56
CA THR A 216 19.25 12.67 0.93
C THR A 216 19.52 12.45 -0.56
N GLU A 217 19.29 11.23 -1.07
CA GLU A 217 19.47 10.92 -2.49
C GLU A 217 18.26 11.37 -3.32
N THR A 218 17.06 11.38 -2.73
CA THR A 218 15.87 11.94 -3.36
C THR A 218 15.91 13.47 -3.37
N PRO A 219 15.65 14.14 -4.51
CA PRO A 219 15.55 15.59 -4.58
C PRO A 219 14.60 16.20 -3.54
N GLU A 220 14.96 17.37 -3.00
CA GLU A 220 14.24 18.01 -1.89
C GLU A 220 12.77 18.28 -2.21
N ASP A 221 12.45 18.60 -3.45
CA ASP A 221 11.10 18.86 -3.94
C ASP A 221 10.23 17.59 -4.10
N LEU A 222 10.88 16.41 -4.06
CA LEU A 222 10.23 15.10 -4.22
C LEU A 222 10.17 14.27 -2.92
N ARG A 223 10.65 14.82 -1.81
CA ARG A 223 10.66 14.11 -0.51
C ARG A 223 9.88 14.88 0.56
N PRO A 224 9.37 14.15 1.59
CA PRO A 224 8.83 14.81 2.78
C PRO A 224 9.89 15.72 3.41
N GLY A 225 9.47 16.91 3.84
CA GLY A 225 10.37 17.80 4.57
C GLY A 225 10.65 17.33 6.00
N MET A 226 11.73 17.84 6.62
CA MET A 226 12.13 17.55 8.00
C MET A 226 11.05 17.92 9.05
N TYR A 227 9.99 18.62 8.67
CA TYR A 227 8.85 18.89 9.56
C TYR A 227 8.12 17.59 9.97
N LEU A 228 8.14 16.56 9.14
CA LEU A 228 7.40 15.32 9.41
C LEU A 228 7.97 14.53 10.61
N PRO A 229 9.28 14.22 10.69
CA PRO A 229 9.86 13.61 11.89
C PRO A 229 9.65 14.45 13.15
N ASN A 230 9.72 15.78 13.05
CA ASN A 230 9.46 16.68 14.17
C ASN A 230 8.01 16.59 14.64
N ALA A 231 7.05 16.63 13.72
CA ALA A 231 5.62 16.46 14.03
C ALA A 231 5.32 15.11 14.69
N VAL A 232 5.94 14.02 14.21
CA VAL A 232 5.81 12.68 14.80
C VAL A 232 6.35 12.68 16.24
N ALA A 233 7.51 13.29 16.50
CA ALA A 233 8.08 13.39 17.85
C ALA A 233 7.20 14.23 18.79
N GLU A 234 6.69 15.36 18.31
CA GLU A 234 5.87 16.32 19.12
C GLU A 234 4.47 15.78 19.41
N LEU A 235 3.88 14.98 18.52
CA LEU A 235 2.55 14.38 18.73
C LEU A 235 2.53 13.27 19.79
N GLY A 236 3.67 12.81 20.31
CA GLY A 236 3.71 11.79 21.37
C GLY A 236 3.69 10.35 20.87
N PHE A 237 4.04 10.12 19.60
CA PHE A 237 4.12 8.75 19.06
C PHE A 237 5.07 7.84 19.85
N VAL A 238 6.11 8.39 20.49
CA VAL A 238 7.05 7.61 21.30
C VAL A 238 6.39 7.08 22.57
N ASP A 239 5.55 7.89 23.24
CA ASP A 239 4.81 7.45 24.43
C ASP A 239 3.78 6.37 24.07
N THR A 240 3.06 6.55 22.95
CA THR A 240 2.14 5.56 22.43
C THR A 240 2.87 4.28 22.02
N THR A 241 4.07 4.39 21.44
CA THR A 241 4.93 3.23 21.13
C THR A 241 5.30 2.46 22.38
N ALA A 242 5.65 3.16 23.47
CA ALA A 242 5.93 2.50 24.77
C ALA A 242 4.69 1.75 25.30
N ALA A 243 3.50 2.33 25.17
CA ALA A 243 2.25 1.67 25.58
C ALA A 243 1.95 0.42 24.71
N VAL A 244 2.12 0.50 23.40
CA VAL A 244 1.98 -0.66 22.49
C VAL A 244 3.01 -1.74 22.82
N LEU A 245 4.27 -1.35 23.08
CA LEU A 245 5.34 -2.27 23.44
C LEU A 245 5.02 -2.99 24.76
N GLY A 246 4.54 -2.27 25.77
CA GLY A 246 4.05 -2.87 27.01
C GLY A 246 2.97 -3.91 26.74
N LYS A 247 2.03 -3.62 25.83
CA LYS A 247 0.93 -4.52 25.48
C LYS A 247 1.40 -5.80 24.79
N ILE A 248 2.27 -5.70 23.77
CA ILE A 248 2.77 -6.90 23.07
C ILE A 248 3.65 -7.80 23.97
N LEU A 249 4.24 -7.24 25.02
CA LEU A 249 4.95 -8.03 26.05
C LEU A 249 4.02 -8.89 26.91
N GLU A 250 2.73 -8.56 27.00
CA GLU A 250 1.71 -9.35 27.71
C GLU A 250 1.07 -10.43 26.82
N GLU A 251 1.23 -10.35 25.48
CA GLU A 251 0.59 -11.25 24.53
C GLU A 251 1.16 -12.68 24.62
N ASN A 252 0.29 -13.67 24.42
CA ASN A 252 0.66 -15.08 24.51
C ASN A 252 1.29 -15.63 23.20
N ASP A 253 1.20 -14.90 22.08
CA ASP A 253 1.79 -15.25 20.81
C ASP A 253 3.12 -14.48 20.62
N PRO A 254 4.28 -15.11 20.90
CA PRO A 254 5.57 -14.45 20.79
C PRO A 254 5.97 -14.17 19.32
N ASP A 255 5.50 -14.96 18.36
CA ASP A 255 5.85 -14.77 16.95
C ASP A 255 5.12 -13.54 16.40
N ALA A 256 3.82 -13.41 16.65
CA ALA A 256 3.04 -12.23 16.31
C ALA A 256 3.58 -10.96 16.99
N ALA A 257 3.93 -11.04 18.26
CA ALA A 257 4.51 -9.94 19.01
C ALA A 257 5.89 -9.53 18.47
N SER A 258 6.73 -10.49 18.08
CA SER A 258 8.06 -10.27 17.49
C SER A 258 7.99 -9.46 16.18
N VAL A 259 7.02 -9.76 15.33
CA VAL A 259 6.81 -9.01 14.06
C VAL A 259 6.47 -7.54 14.33
N VAL A 260 5.64 -7.24 15.32
CA VAL A 260 5.34 -5.85 15.71
C VAL A 260 6.56 -5.18 16.32
N PHE A 261 7.29 -5.90 17.16
CA PHE A 261 8.51 -5.39 17.81
C PHE A 261 9.57 -4.97 16.78
N GLU A 262 9.78 -5.76 15.72
CA GLU A 262 10.67 -5.40 14.60
C GLU A 262 10.30 -4.05 13.98
N GLN A 263 9.01 -3.81 13.73
CA GLN A 263 8.56 -2.53 13.16
C GLN A 263 8.71 -1.37 14.15
N ILE A 264 8.50 -1.62 15.45
CA ILE A 264 8.74 -0.63 16.49
C ILE A 264 10.23 -0.25 16.54
N VAL A 265 11.14 -1.21 16.51
CA VAL A 265 12.59 -0.96 16.50
C VAL A 265 12.95 -0.13 15.27
N GLY A 266 12.50 -0.53 14.08
CA GLY A 266 12.75 0.22 12.84
C GLY A 266 12.22 1.66 12.90
N PHE A 267 11.02 1.87 13.43
CA PHE A 267 10.45 3.20 13.63
C PHE A 267 11.28 4.06 14.59
N LEU A 268 11.66 3.52 15.74
CA LEU A 268 12.48 4.24 16.73
C LEU A 268 13.88 4.56 16.21
N VAL A 269 14.50 3.67 15.43
CA VAL A 269 15.79 3.91 14.78
C VAL A 269 15.67 5.05 13.76
N ALA A 270 14.66 4.99 12.89
CA ALA A 270 14.43 6.04 11.90
C ALA A 270 14.17 7.41 12.57
N LEU A 271 13.30 7.45 13.58
CA LEU A 271 12.99 8.68 14.32
C LEU A 271 14.21 9.20 15.08
N GLY A 272 14.97 8.31 15.71
CA GLY A 272 16.18 8.61 16.47
C GLY A 272 17.37 9.11 15.62
N ALA A 273 17.26 9.08 14.30
CA ALA A 273 18.22 9.77 13.43
C ALA A 273 18.07 11.31 13.47
N THR A 274 16.99 11.83 14.09
CA THR A 274 16.72 13.28 14.25
C THR A 274 16.93 13.73 15.69
N ASP A 275 17.26 15.00 15.89
CA ASP A 275 17.45 15.57 17.25
C ASP A 275 16.14 15.57 18.06
N SER A 276 14.99 15.90 17.40
CA SER A 276 13.67 15.84 18.03
C SER A 276 13.28 14.44 18.43
N GLY A 277 13.57 13.45 17.58
CA GLY A 277 13.32 12.04 17.85
C GLY A 277 14.19 11.50 19.00
N LYS A 278 15.49 11.79 19.00
CA LYS A 278 16.40 11.43 20.11
C LYS A 278 15.87 11.97 21.43
N LYS A 279 15.46 13.23 21.45
CA LYS A 279 14.90 13.85 22.63
C LYS A 279 13.62 13.15 23.09
N ALA A 280 12.67 12.92 22.19
CA ALA A 280 11.41 12.23 22.51
C ALA A 280 11.65 10.81 23.07
N ILE A 281 12.59 10.06 22.47
CA ILE A 281 12.98 8.72 22.95
C ILE A 281 13.60 8.78 24.35
N SER A 282 14.50 9.74 24.60
CA SER A 282 15.16 9.93 25.89
C SER A 282 14.19 10.38 26.99
N ASP A 283 13.22 11.21 26.66
CA ASP A 283 12.23 11.73 27.60
C ASP A 283 11.17 10.67 27.99
N CYS A 284 10.94 9.65 27.18
CA CYS A 284 9.97 8.58 27.42
C CYS A 284 10.51 7.52 28.41
N LYS A 285 10.37 7.76 29.71
CA LYS A 285 10.90 6.89 30.76
C LYS A 285 10.45 5.42 30.70
N PRO A 286 9.18 5.07 30.37
CA PRO A 286 8.74 3.67 30.33
C PRO A 286 9.40 2.88 29.19
N LEU A 287 9.77 3.55 28.10
CA LEU A 287 10.27 2.91 26.88
C LEU A 287 11.52 2.06 27.14
N ALA A 288 12.50 2.59 27.88
CA ALA A 288 13.74 1.88 28.19
C ALA A 288 13.51 0.55 28.92
N GLY A 289 12.58 0.54 29.88
CA GLY A 289 12.22 -0.65 30.63
C GLY A 289 11.54 -1.71 29.76
N PHE A 290 10.62 -1.30 28.92
CA PHE A 290 9.93 -2.21 27.98
C PHE A 290 10.87 -2.74 26.91
N LEU A 291 11.78 -1.93 26.38
CA LEU A 291 12.80 -2.37 25.41
C LEU A 291 13.74 -3.41 26.01
N ALA A 292 14.18 -3.23 27.27
CA ALA A 292 15.01 -4.23 27.95
C ALA A 292 14.28 -5.58 28.10
N GLN A 293 12.99 -5.58 28.41
CA GLN A 293 12.17 -6.79 28.49
C GLN A 293 11.96 -7.42 27.11
N ALA A 294 11.66 -6.60 26.08
CA ALA A 294 11.46 -7.07 24.72
C ALA A 294 12.70 -7.74 24.14
N LYS A 295 13.90 -7.17 24.37
CA LYS A 295 15.18 -7.75 23.96
C LYS A 295 15.45 -9.12 24.59
N SER A 296 15.00 -9.34 25.81
CA SER A 296 15.14 -10.66 26.46
C SER A 296 14.12 -11.69 25.96
N ARG A 297 13.03 -11.23 25.34
CA ARG A 297 11.93 -12.07 24.86
C ARG A 297 11.99 -12.37 23.39
N PHE A 298 12.41 -11.40 22.57
CA PHE A 298 12.44 -11.47 21.13
C PHE A 298 13.90 -11.46 20.63
N ASP A 299 14.23 -12.37 19.71
CA ASP A 299 15.56 -12.45 19.08
C ASP A 299 15.65 -11.45 17.91
N GLN A 300 15.79 -10.16 18.23
CA GLN A 300 15.87 -9.07 17.26
C GLN A 300 17.14 -8.24 17.46
N ASP A 301 17.78 -7.84 16.34
CA ASP A 301 18.91 -6.91 16.39
C ASP A 301 18.45 -5.49 16.78
N THR A 302 18.90 -5.03 17.92
CA THR A 302 18.62 -3.68 18.44
C THR A 302 19.87 -2.81 18.55
N SER A 303 20.98 -3.23 17.96
CA SER A 303 22.29 -2.58 18.12
C SER A 303 22.30 -1.10 17.73
N GLU A 304 21.52 -0.72 16.69
CA GLU A 304 21.39 0.69 16.27
C GLU A 304 20.56 1.50 17.27
N LEU A 305 19.48 0.93 17.78
CA LEU A 305 18.63 1.58 18.79
C LEU A 305 19.43 1.80 20.09
N ASP A 306 20.28 0.86 20.47
CA ASP A 306 21.13 0.97 21.65
C ASP A 306 22.11 2.15 21.56
N LYS A 307 22.64 2.43 20.38
CA LYS A 307 23.48 3.61 20.12
C LYS A 307 22.74 4.93 20.22
N ILE A 308 21.43 4.93 19.89
CA ILE A 308 20.57 6.12 19.98
C ILE A 308 20.23 6.42 21.45
N MET A 309 20.08 5.37 22.26
CA MET A 309 19.68 5.49 23.67
C MET A 309 20.87 5.67 24.65
N SER A 310 22.09 5.46 24.17
CA SER A 310 23.32 5.66 24.97
C SER A 310 23.76 7.13 24.99
#